data_d658abc0431db234e3e81129aa3fffac
#
_entry.id   d658abc0431db234e3e81129aa3fffac
#
_cell.length_a   1.000
_cell.length_b   1.000
_cell.length_c   1.000
_cell.angle_alpha   90.00
_cell.angle_beta   90.00
_cell.angle_gamma   90.00
#
_symmetry.space_group_name_H-M   'P 1'
#
loop_
_entity.id
_entity.type
_entity.pdbx_description
1 polymer ?
#
loop_
_entity_poly.entity_id
_entity_poly.type
_entity_poly.pdbx_seq_one_letter_code
_entity_poly.pdbx_strand_id
1 'polypeptide(L)'
;MFSAIVSSNRQIGLRFHRLKLEFSEEAMDAFAEFQPGQFAQLDVSGIALPSTDNIPEELLDSAGRNIMLRRPFSFCEVSTERDKTHAELLYCVVGPSTLRMTTLSSGDSISIIGPLGNGFKLPDGKKNALLIVGGMGVPPLQHLAQVISSDYPDVEVTAFAGAKTATELPFEGRLDEISQQLGFSLPEFANYGIESMVATDDGSAGYHGFVTDCLVQWLEKSDLILDNTIIYGCGPEPMLARLAEIAKEKSIDCQISMERRMACGIGLCQSCVIECKVDDSNESVYKLCCEDGPVFNSREVVF
;
A
#
# COMPACT_ATOMS: atom_id res chain seq x y z
N MET A 1 17.47 13.09 6.85
CA MET A 1 16.50 13.88 6.08
C MET A 1 17.10 14.11 4.72
N PHE A 2 16.39 13.77 3.66
CA PHE A 2 16.89 13.75 2.30
C PHE A 2 16.04 14.65 1.41
N SER A 3 16.50 14.86 0.17
CA SER A 3 15.78 15.51 -0.90
C SER A 3 15.51 14.53 -2.03
N ALA A 4 14.35 14.64 -2.66
CA ALA A 4 14.04 13.94 -3.89
C ALA A 4 13.49 14.94 -4.93
N ILE A 5 13.76 14.65 -6.18
CA ILE A 5 13.25 15.43 -7.31
C ILE A 5 12.06 14.71 -7.91
N VAL A 6 11.00 15.44 -8.17
CA VAL A 6 9.84 14.93 -8.89
C VAL A 6 10.23 14.67 -10.34
N SER A 7 10.12 13.44 -10.79
CA SER A 7 10.32 13.06 -12.19
C SER A 7 9.02 13.20 -12.99
N SER A 8 7.91 12.78 -12.40
CA SER A 8 6.56 12.95 -12.97
C SER A 8 5.49 12.89 -11.89
N ASN A 9 4.35 13.51 -12.16
CA ASN A 9 3.16 13.44 -11.32
C ASN A 9 1.95 13.30 -12.25
N ARG A 10 1.33 12.13 -12.26
CA ARG A 10 0.31 11.79 -13.24
C ARG A 10 -0.97 11.36 -12.57
N GLN A 11 -2.09 11.98 -12.95
CA GLN A 11 -3.40 11.55 -12.51
C GLN A 11 -3.80 10.23 -13.18
N ILE A 12 -4.36 9.32 -12.38
CA ILE A 12 -4.98 8.08 -12.80
C ILE A 12 -6.41 8.03 -12.23
N GLY A 13 -7.40 7.79 -13.06
CA GLY A 13 -8.79 7.86 -12.62
C GLY A 13 -9.20 9.24 -12.09
N LEU A 14 -10.16 9.28 -11.15
CA LEU A 14 -10.77 10.54 -10.68
C LEU A 14 -9.95 11.23 -9.57
N ARG A 15 -9.39 10.48 -8.63
CA ARG A 15 -8.77 11.00 -7.40
C ARG A 15 -7.36 10.51 -7.16
N PHE A 16 -6.88 9.59 -7.95
CA PHE A 16 -5.60 8.93 -7.75
C PHE A 16 -4.51 9.56 -8.61
N HIS A 17 -3.31 9.59 -8.07
CA HIS A 17 -2.13 10.08 -8.75
C HIS A 17 -0.95 9.17 -8.49
N ARG A 18 -0.10 9.00 -9.50
CA ARG A 18 1.22 8.37 -9.38
C ARG A 18 2.29 9.45 -9.44
N LEU A 19 3.10 9.51 -8.40
CA LEU A 19 4.20 10.46 -8.27
C LEU A 19 5.51 9.67 -8.31
N LYS A 20 6.34 9.96 -9.30
CA LYS A 20 7.69 9.40 -9.41
C LYS A 20 8.73 10.38 -8.89
N LEU A 21 9.63 9.86 -8.07
CA LEU A 21 10.70 10.58 -7.42
C LEU A 21 12.05 10.00 -7.83
N GLU A 22 13.04 10.86 -8.01
CA GLU A 22 14.45 10.52 -8.13
C GLU A 22 15.14 11.02 -6.87
N PHE A 23 15.85 10.14 -6.17
CA PHE A 23 16.54 10.49 -4.94
C PHE A 23 17.88 11.18 -5.20
N SER A 24 18.26 12.09 -4.30
CA SER A 24 19.59 12.68 -4.28
C SER A 24 20.66 11.63 -3.97
N GLU A 25 21.91 11.89 -4.34
CA GLU A 25 23.05 10.99 -4.05
C GLU A 25 23.14 10.59 -2.56
N GLU A 26 22.83 11.53 -1.65
CA GLU A 26 22.84 11.28 -0.19
C GLU A 26 21.74 10.30 0.25
N ALA A 27 20.67 10.15 -0.52
CA ALA A 27 19.53 9.30 -0.22
C ALA A 27 19.58 7.94 -0.93
N MET A 28 20.35 7.84 -2.01
CA MET A 28 20.38 6.66 -2.89
C MET A 28 20.60 5.37 -2.12
N ASP A 29 21.66 5.29 -1.33
CA ASP A 29 22.01 4.07 -0.60
C ASP A 29 20.91 3.66 0.39
N ALA A 30 20.36 4.64 1.12
CA ALA A 30 19.31 4.38 2.11
C ALA A 30 18.02 3.87 1.47
N PHE A 31 17.63 4.43 0.31
CA PHE A 31 16.40 4.04 -0.37
C PHE A 31 16.58 2.87 -1.35
N ALA A 32 17.81 2.53 -1.76
CA ALA A 32 18.07 1.30 -2.49
C ALA A 32 17.77 0.04 -1.66
N GLU A 33 17.88 0.13 -0.33
CA GLU A 33 17.55 -0.95 0.61
C GLU A 33 16.10 -0.84 1.15
N PHE A 34 15.26 0.00 0.56
CA PHE A 34 13.87 0.18 0.98
C PHE A 34 13.09 -1.13 0.83
N GLN A 35 12.53 -1.61 1.94
CA GLN A 35 11.80 -2.88 1.97
C GLN A 35 10.31 -2.68 1.69
N PRO A 36 9.64 -3.62 0.98
CA PRO A 36 8.19 -3.60 0.83
C PRO A 36 7.48 -3.50 2.18
N GLY A 37 6.53 -2.58 2.29
CA GLY A 37 5.82 -2.32 3.56
C GLY A 37 6.39 -1.17 4.38
N GLN A 38 7.64 -0.79 4.21
CA GLN A 38 8.17 0.44 4.79
C GLN A 38 7.48 1.69 4.18
N PHE A 39 7.70 2.84 4.79
CA PHE A 39 7.16 4.11 4.34
C PHE A 39 8.19 5.25 4.45
N ALA A 40 7.85 6.39 3.90
CA ALA A 40 8.60 7.62 4.06
C ALA A 40 7.66 8.79 4.42
N GLN A 41 8.18 9.78 5.12
CA GLN A 41 7.47 11.01 5.51
C GLN A 41 7.82 12.15 4.54
N LEU A 42 6.86 12.62 3.76
CA LEU A 42 7.03 13.70 2.79
C LEU A 42 6.61 15.04 3.41
N ASP A 43 7.40 16.08 3.18
CA ASP A 43 7.04 17.45 3.55
C ASP A 43 6.27 18.12 2.42
N VAL A 44 5.00 18.34 2.68
CA VAL A 44 4.08 18.98 1.73
C VAL A 44 3.65 20.37 2.18
N SER A 45 4.27 20.90 3.25
CA SER A 45 3.86 22.18 3.86
C SER A 45 4.12 23.39 2.97
N GLY A 46 5.22 23.37 2.21
CA GLY A 46 5.65 24.43 1.30
C GLY A 46 5.05 24.36 -0.10
N ILE A 47 4.26 23.34 -0.42
CA ILE A 47 3.69 23.16 -1.75
C ILE A 47 2.46 24.06 -1.91
N ALA A 48 2.37 24.76 -3.04
CA ALA A 48 1.26 25.65 -3.36
C ALA A 48 -0.07 24.90 -3.53
N LEU A 49 -1.18 25.58 -3.31
CA LEU A 49 -2.50 25.08 -3.69
C LEU A 49 -2.69 25.16 -5.21
N PRO A 50 -3.48 24.25 -5.80
CA PRO A 50 -3.95 24.44 -7.16
C PRO A 50 -4.87 25.67 -7.26
N SER A 51 -5.17 26.10 -8.48
CA SER A 51 -6.17 27.15 -8.72
C SER A 51 -7.53 26.70 -8.17
N THR A 52 -8.34 27.64 -7.72
CA THR A 52 -9.65 27.36 -7.09
C THR A 52 -10.54 26.47 -7.96
N ASP A 53 -10.49 26.66 -9.27
CA ASP A 53 -11.27 25.87 -10.24
C ASP A 53 -10.86 24.38 -10.30
N ASN A 54 -9.67 24.04 -9.79
CA ASN A 54 -9.13 22.69 -9.73
C ASN A 54 -9.25 22.07 -8.32
N ILE A 55 -9.93 22.73 -7.41
CA ILE A 55 -10.19 22.18 -6.06
C ILE A 55 -11.54 21.46 -6.08
N PRO A 56 -11.58 20.15 -5.76
CA PRO A 56 -12.84 19.44 -5.59
C PRO A 56 -13.76 20.16 -4.58
N GLU A 57 -15.06 20.22 -4.88
CA GLU A 57 -16.04 20.96 -4.07
C GLU A 57 -16.01 20.52 -2.58
N GLU A 58 -15.87 19.23 -2.33
CA GLU A 58 -15.78 18.67 -0.99
C GLU A 58 -14.52 19.06 -0.21
N LEU A 59 -13.51 19.61 -0.86
CA LEU A 59 -12.24 20.05 -0.25
C LEU A 59 -12.13 21.57 -0.11
N LEU A 60 -13.03 22.37 -0.68
CA LEU A 60 -12.96 23.84 -0.67
C LEU A 60 -12.78 24.40 0.75
N ASP A 61 -13.57 23.95 1.72
CA ASP A 61 -13.51 24.41 3.12
C ASP A 61 -12.22 24.05 3.85
N SER A 62 -11.52 23.00 3.39
CA SER A 62 -10.33 22.48 4.03
C SER A 62 -9.03 22.83 3.29
N ALA A 63 -9.11 23.20 2.03
CA ALA A 63 -7.96 23.42 1.15
C ALA A 63 -6.93 24.40 1.73
N GLY A 64 -7.39 25.51 2.29
CA GLY A 64 -6.57 26.57 2.86
C GLY A 64 -5.92 26.25 4.22
N ARG A 65 -6.18 25.07 4.81
CA ARG A 65 -5.60 24.71 6.11
C ARG A 65 -4.08 24.57 6.04
N ASN A 66 -3.40 25.07 7.06
CA ASN A 66 -1.96 24.94 7.18
C ASN A 66 -1.56 23.47 7.39
N ILE A 67 -0.53 23.05 6.67
CA ILE A 67 0.08 21.72 6.83
C ILE A 67 1.24 21.83 7.81
N MET A 68 1.08 21.29 9.00
CA MET A 68 2.09 21.37 10.07
C MET A 68 2.97 20.13 10.16
N LEU A 69 2.47 18.99 9.67
CA LEU A 69 3.14 17.70 9.80
C LEU A 69 3.42 17.11 8.42
N ARG A 70 4.51 16.37 8.31
CA ARG A 70 4.80 15.52 7.18
C ARG A 70 3.70 14.47 7.00
N ARG A 71 3.64 13.85 5.83
CA ARG A 71 2.66 12.79 5.53
C ARG A 71 3.37 11.49 5.17
N PRO A 72 2.94 10.37 5.77
CA PRO A 72 3.49 9.05 5.46
C PRO A 72 2.96 8.54 4.13
N PHE A 73 3.86 7.97 3.33
CA PHE A 73 3.52 7.28 2.09
C PHE A 73 4.40 6.03 1.94
N SER A 74 3.77 4.92 1.57
CA SER A 74 4.48 3.74 1.08
C SER A 74 4.76 3.89 -0.42
N PHE A 75 5.79 3.21 -0.90
CA PHE A 75 6.10 3.19 -2.33
C PHE A 75 5.50 1.96 -3.02
N CYS A 76 5.07 2.15 -4.26
CA CYS A 76 4.61 1.09 -5.16
C CYS A 76 5.78 0.32 -5.77
N GLU A 77 6.87 1.04 -5.97
CA GLU A 77 8.07 0.54 -6.62
C GLU A 77 9.27 1.34 -6.13
N VAL A 78 10.39 0.64 -5.93
CA VAL A 78 11.71 1.25 -5.76
C VAL A 78 12.66 0.53 -6.67
N SER A 79 13.43 1.27 -7.46
CA SER A 79 14.40 0.72 -8.40
C SER A 79 15.66 1.56 -8.44
N THR A 80 16.80 0.90 -8.66
CA THR A 80 18.08 1.58 -8.86
C THR A 80 18.58 1.29 -10.29
N GLU A 81 18.71 2.34 -11.08
CA GLU A 81 19.19 2.28 -12.45
C GLU A 81 20.31 3.30 -12.66
N ARG A 82 21.45 2.85 -13.23
CA ARG A 82 22.57 3.72 -13.61
C ARG A 82 22.99 4.71 -12.52
N ASP A 83 23.17 4.23 -11.30
CA ASP A 83 23.53 5.02 -10.13
C ASP A 83 22.48 6.06 -9.68
N LYS A 84 21.21 5.84 -10.01
CA LYS A 84 20.08 6.62 -9.54
C LYS A 84 19.02 5.73 -8.93
N THR A 85 18.55 6.08 -7.75
CA THR A 85 17.42 5.40 -7.12
C THR A 85 16.15 6.19 -7.37
N HIS A 86 15.15 5.50 -7.88
CA HIS A 86 13.83 6.02 -8.17
C HIS A 86 12.80 5.33 -7.29
N ALA A 87 11.76 6.06 -6.94
CA ALA A 87 10.59 5.48 -6.29
C ALA A 87 9.30 6.01 -6.91
N GLU A 88 8.27 5.18 -6.92
CA GLU A 88 6.92 5.59 -7.29
C GLU A 88 5.98 5.44 -6.10
N LEU A 89 5.20 6.46 -5.81
CA LEU A 89 4.10 6.40 -4.86
C LEU A 89 2.76 6.66 -5.54
N LEU A 90 1.74 6.01 -5.01
CA LEU A 90 0.34 6.22 -5.35
C LEU A 90 -0.31 7.00 -4.21
N TYR A 91 -1.05 8.06 -4.53
CA TYR A 91 -1.83 8.79 -3.54
C TYR A 91 -3.25 9.12 -4.02
N CYS A 92 -4.15 9.25 -3.06
CA CYS A 92 -5.53 9.69 -3.29
C CYS A 92 -5.71 11.12 -2.78
N VAL A 93 -6.37 11.95 -3.56
CA VAL A 93 -6.68 13.34 -3.17
C VAL A 93 -7.88 13.32 -2.22
N VAL A 94 -7.58 13.37 -0.92
CA VAL A 94 -8.57 13.27 0.18
C VAL A 94 -8.51 14.42 1.17
N GLY A 95 -7.60 15.37 0.98
CA GLY A 95 -7.44 16.49 1.92
C GLY A 95 -6.38 17.48 1.50
N PRO A 96 -6.13 18.52 2.32
CA PRO A 96 -5.31 19.66 1.95
C PRO A 96 -3.85 19.29 1.61
N SER A 97 -3.31 18.22 2.18
CA SER A 97 -1.94 17.76 1.90
C SER A 97 -1.83 17.13 0.51
N THR A 98 -2.69 16.14 0.22
CA THR A 98 -2.70 15.45 -1.07
C THR A 98 -3.24 16.34 -2.20
N LEU A 99 -4.09 17.33 -1.87
CA LEU A 99 -4.49 18.36 -2.82
C LEU A 99 -3.30 19.22 -3.29
N ARG A 100 -2.42 19.65 -2.37
CA ARG A 100 -1.20 20.38 -2.74
C ARG A 100 -0.26 19.53 -3.60
N MET A 101 -0.16 18.25 -3.33
CA MET A 101 0.68 17.35 -4.12
C MET A 101 0.28 17.32 -5.61
N THR A 102 -0.97 17.62 -5.96
CA THR A 102 -1.39 17.67 -7.37
C THR A 102 -0.70 18.74 -8.19
N THR A 103 -0.12 19.78 -7.55
CA THR A 103 0.62 20.84 -8.23
C THR A 103 2.10 20.53 -8.48
N LEU A 104 2.61 19.45 -7.89
CA LEU A 104 3.98 19.02 -8.12
C LEU A 104 4.21 18.67 -9.59
N SER A 105 5.30 19.18 -10.12
CA SER A 105 5.72 19.01 -11.51
C SER A 105 7.16 18.51 -11.60
N SER A 106 7.51 17.96 -12.75
CA SER A 106 8.89 17.52 -12.99
C SER A 106 9.89 18.64 -12.72
N GLY A 107 10.92 18.33 -11.94
CA GLY A 107 11.96 19.26 -11.49
C GLY A 107 11.71 19.86 -10.10
N ASP A 108 10.51 19.75 -9.54
CA ASP A 108 10.25 20.18 -8.17
C ASP A 108 11.00 19.31 -7.16
N SER A 109 11.42 19.92 -6.05
CA SER A 109 12.10 19.22 -4.96
C SER A 109 11.17 19.01 -3.79
N ILE A 110 11.20 17.81 -3.20
CA ILE A 110 10.46 17.47 -2.01
C ILE A 110 11.38 16.91 -0.93
N SER A 111 11.17 17.35 0.33
CA SER A 111 11.94 16.86 1.47
C SER A 111 11.31 15.59 2.04
N ILE A 112 12.16 14.57 2.29
CA ILE A 112 11.75 13.22 2.71
C ILE A 112 12.52 12.80 3.96
N ILE A 113 11.84 12.09 4.87
CA ILE A 113 12.45 11.31 5.96
C ILE A 113 12.08 9.85 5.72
N GLY A 114 13.06 8.99 5.66
CA GLY A 114 12.89 7.55 5.44
C GLY A 114 14.23 6.88 5.10
N PRO A 115 14.24 5.56 4.89
CA PRO A 115 13.13 4.60 5.14
C PRO A 115 12.68 4.59 6.60
N LEU A 116 11.41 4.32 6.85
CA LEU A 116 10.81 4.26 8.18
C LEU A 116 9.96 2.98 8.33
N GLY A 117 9.88 2.50 9.56
CA GLY A 117 9.13 1.31 9.91
C GLY A 117 9.77 0.01 9.42
N ASN A 118 9.07 -1.09 9.68
CA ASN A 118 9.48 -2.45 9.33
C ASN A 118 8.66 -2.96 8.15
N GLY A 119 9.34 -3.55 7.17
CA GLY A 119 8.72 -4.13 5.98
C GLY A 119 8.17 -5.53 6.20
N PHE A 120 7.58 -6.09 5.15
CA PHE A 120 7.15 -7.49 5.12
C PHE A 120 8.36 -8.42 5.19
N LYS A 121 8.23 -9.48 5.99
CA LYS A 121 9.14 -10.63 5.90
C LYS A 121 8.83 -11.37 4.60
N LEU A 122 9.85 -11.59 3.80
CA LEU A 122 9.73 -12.26 2.50
C LEU A 122 9.32 -13.72 2.65
N PRO A 123 8.78 -14.38 1.60
CA PRO A 123 8.13 -15.69 1.68
C PRO A 123 9.14 -16.85 1.76
N ASP A 124 10.15 -16.75 2.62
CA ASP A 124 11.18 -17.76 2.78
C ASP A 124 10.56 -19.13 3.19
N GLY A 125 10.91 -20.17 2.44
CA GLY A 125 10.36 -21.52 2.63
C GLY A 125 8.90 -21.72 2.17
N LYS A 126 8.24 -20.68 1.62
CA LYS A 126 6.88 -20.79 1.05
C LYS A 126 6.94 -21.02 -0.47
N LYS A 127 5.85 -21.57 -1.00
CA LYS A 127 5.66 -21.80 -2.43
C LYS A 127 4.58 -20.90 -3.04
N ASN A 128 3.69 -20.38 -2.19
CA ASN A 128 2.58 -19.54 -2.63
C ASN A 128 2.49 -18.28 -1.78
N ALA A 129 2.34 -17.14 -2.42
CA ALA A 129 2.11 -15.85 -1.80
C ALA A 129 0.80 -15.24 -2.31
N LEU A 130 -0.12 -14.93 -1.40
CA LEU A 130 -1.41 -14.33 -1.71
C LEU A 130 -1.41 -12.86 -1.26
N LEU A 131 -1.54 -11.93 -2.20
CA LEU A 131 -1.51 -10.48 -1.95
C LEU A 131 -2.95 -9.95 -1.90
N ILE A 132 -3.42 -9.49 -0.75
CA ILE A 132 -4.80 -9.05 -0.53
C ILE A 132 -4.83 -7.54 -0.33
N VAL A 133 -5.30 -6.83 -1.35
CA VAL A 133 -5.30 -5.36 -1.45
C VAL A 133 -6.71 -4.83 -1.23
N GLY A 134 -6.87 -3.87 -0.34
CA GLY A 134 -8.10 -3.08 -0.18
C GLY A 134 -7.87 -1.60 -0.46
N GLY A 135 -8.57 -1.04 -1.45
CA GLY A 135 -8.46 0.38 -1.80
C GLY A 135 -7.02 0.86 -1.93
N MET A 136 -6.61 1.80 -1.09
CA MET A 136 -5.25 2.38 -1.10
C MET A 136 -4.15 1.47 -0.53
N GLY A 137 -4.43 0.21 -0.21
CA GLY A 137 -3.42 -0.77 0.20
C GLY A 137 -2.49 -1.26 -0.93
N VAL A 138 -2.61 -0.71 -2.13
CA VAL A 138 -1.82 -1.09 -3.31
C VAL A 138 -0.31 -0.88 -3.13
N PRO A 139 0.19 0.30 -2.69
CA PRO A 139 1.61 0.61 -2.74
C PRO A 139 2.52 -0.45 -2.10
N PRO A 140 2.35 -0.83 -0.83
CA PRO A 140 3.27 -1.77 -0.20
C PRO A 140 3.18 -3.18 -0.80
N LEU A 141 2.01 -3.59 -1.33
CA LEU A 141 1.82 -4.91 -1.92
C LEU A 141 2.28 -4.96 -3.38
N GLN A 142 2.20 -3.86 -4.14
CA GLN A 142 2.79 -3.77 -5.47
C GLN A 142 4.33 -3.86 -5.38
N HIS A 143 4.96 -3.15 -4.43
CA HIS A 143 6.39 -3.27 -4.20
C HIS A 143 6.78 -4.69 -3.74
N LEU A 144 5.98 -5.31 -2.88
CA LEU A 144 6.21 -6.71 -2.49
C LEU A 144 6.11 -7.66 -3.70
N ALA A 145 5.16 -7.44 -4.59
CA ALA A 145 5.02 -8.20 -5.83
C ALA A 145 6.28 -8.08 -6.72
N GLN A 146 6.81 -6.86 -6.87
CA GLN A 146 8.07 -6.61 -7.58
C GLN A 146 9.20 -7.44 -6.98
N VAL A 147 9.42 -7.35 -5.66
CA VAL A 147 10.52 -8.04 -4.98
C VAL A 147 10.36 -9.56 -5.02
N ILE A 148 9.17 -10.10 -4.77
CA ILE A 148 8.95 -11.55 -4.82
C ILE A 148 9.21 -12.08 -6.23
N SER A 149 8.70 -11.42 -7.26
CA SER A 149 8.89 -11.86 -8.65
C SER A 149 10.33 -11.83 -9.11
N SER A 150 11.16 -10.93 -8.57
CA SER A 150 12.58 -10.83 -8.91
C SER A 150 13.44 -11.82 -8.10
N ASP A 151 13.22 -11.91 -6.79
CA ASP A 151 14.14 -12.56 -5.86
C ASP A 151 13.70 -13.99 -5.48
N TYR A 152 12.41 -14.31 -5.68
CA TYR A 152 11.79 -15.60 -5.34
C TYR A 152 11.04 -16.21 -6.54
N PRO A 153 11.71 -16.51 -7.66
CA PRO A 153 11.06 -16.98 -8.90
C PRO A 153 10.35 -18.31 -8.77
N ASP A 154 10.63 -19.08 -7.71
CA ASP A 154 9.94 -20.34 -7.39
C ASP A 154 8.68 -20.18 -6.56
N VAL A 155 8.33 -18.95 -6.17
CA VAL A 155 7.10 -18.61 -5.41
C VAL A 155 6.01 -18.16 -6.37
N GLU A 156 4.92 -18.90 -6.41
CA GLU A 156 3.73 -18.51 -7.17
C GLU A 156 2.97 -17.40 -6.43
N VAL A 157 2.69 -16.31 -7.11
CA VAL A 157 2.02 -15.14 -6.52
C VAL A 157 0.66 -14.96 -7.17
N THR A 158 -0.38 -14.77 -6.34
CA THR A 158 -1.73 -14.40 -6.79
C THR A 158 -2.17 -13.15 -6.02
N ALA A 159 -2.70 -12.16 -6.73
CA ALA A 159 -3.19 -10.93 -6.14
C ALA A 159 -4.72 -10.85 -6.13
N PHE A 160 -5.29 -10.24 -5.10
CA PHE A 160 -6.72 -9.96 -4.96
C PHE A 160 -6.88 -8.48 -4.62
N ALA A 161 -7.63 -7.75 -5.42
CA ALA A 161 -7.84 -6.32 -5.23
C ALA A 161 -9.32 -6.01 -5.02
N GLY A 162 -9.62 -5.33 -3.92
CA GLY A 162 -10.98 -4.97 -3.53
C GLY A 162 -11.20 -3.47 -3.41
N ALA A 163 -12.38 -3.00 -3.79
CA ALA A 163 -12.88 -1.65 -3.55
C ALA A 163 -14.40 -1.66 -3.40
N LYS A 164 -14.99 -0.55 -2.96
CA LYS A 164 -16.47 -0.43 -2.89
C LYS A 164 -17.08 -0.45 -4.28
N THR A 165 -16.46 0.25 -5.22
CA THR A 165 -16.91 0.38 -6.60
C THR A 165 -15.73 0.29 -7.56
N ALA A 166 -15.97 0.01 -8.83
CA ALA A 166 -14.93 0.00 -9.87
C ALA A 166 -14.16 1.32 -9.97
N THR A 167 -14.85 2.47 -9.75
CA THR A 167 -14.23 3.80 -9.81
C THR A 167 -13.31 4.11 -8.64
N GLU A 168 -13.40 3.35 -7.55
CA GLU A 168 -12.52 3.45 -6.37
C GLU A 168 -11.32 2.50 -6.43
N LEU A 169 -11.18 1.73 -7.49
CA LEU A 169 -9.99 0.92 -7.75
C LEU A 169 -8.82 1.82 -8.18
N PRO A 170 -7.72 1.86 -7.44
CA PRO A 170 -6.60 2.77 -7.71
C PRO A 170 -5.60 2.17 -8.71
N PHE A 171 -6.09 1.59 -9.78
CA PHE A 171 -5.31 0.92 -10.81
C PHE A 171 -5.36 1.65 -12.16
N GLU A 172 -4.33 1.45 -12.97
CA GLU A 172 -4.31 1.92 -14.34
C GLU A 172 -5.11 0.95 -15.22
N GLY A 173 -6.03 1.45 -16.01
CA GLY A 173 -6.78 0.64 -16.95
C GLY A 173 -8.17 1.20 -17.24
N ARG A 174 -8.76 0.74 -18.32
CA ARG A 174 -10.14 1.07 -18.65
C ARG A 174 -11.06 0.18 -17.82
N LEU A 175 -11.95 0.81 -17.06
CA LEU A 175 -12.94 0.13 -16.22
C LEU A 175 -13.88 -0.80 -17.03
N ASP A 176 -14.10 -0.48 -18.29
CA ASP A 176 -14.87 -1.26 -19.25
C ASP A 176 -14.19 -2.59 -19.64
N GLU A 177 -12.87 -2.69 -19.51
CA GLU A 177 -12.10 -3.92 -19.73
C GLU A 177 -12.12 -4.86 -18.51
N ILE A 178 -12.29 -4.28 -17.31
CA ILE A 178 -12.34 -5.03 -16.02
C ILE A 178 -13.69 -5.73 -15.81
N SER A 179 -14.73 -5.31 -16.52
CA SER A 179 -16.13 -5.54 -16.13
C SER A 179 -16.68 -6.97 -16.29
N GLN A 180 -15.99 -7.93 -16.92
CA GLN A 180 -16.64 -9.22 -17.25
C GLN A 180 -15.77 -10.49 -17.17
N GLN A 181 -14.51 -10.47 -16.74
CA GLN A 181 -13.69 -11.69 -16.71
C GLN A 181 -13.14 -11.99 -15.33
N LEU A 182 -13.50 -13.14 -14.76
CA LEU A 182 -12.71 -13.86 -13.76
C LEU A 182 -11.33 -14.12 -14.40
N GLY A 183 -10.26 -13.53 -13.82
CA GLY A 183 -8.89 -13.64 -14.34
C GLY A 183 -8.38 -12.42 -15.11
N PHE A 184 -8.92 -11.24 -14.85
CA PHE A 184 -8.34 -9.99 -15.36
C PHE A 184 -7.08 -9.65 -14.56
N SER A 185 -5.93 -9.58 -15.26
CA SER A 185 -4.68 -9.16 -14.62
C SER A 185 -4.60 -7.63 -14.57
N LEU A 186 -4.60 -7.09 -13.36
CA LEU A 186 -4.35 -5.68 -13.13
C LEU A 186 -2.93 -5.32 -13.61
N PRO A 187 -2.75 -4.22 -14.39
CA PRO A 187 -1.45 -3.86 -14.96
C PRO A 187 -0.31 -3.82 -13.93
N GLU A 188 -0.60 -3.34 -12.73
CA GLU A 188 0.33 -3.23 -11.61
C GLU A 188 0.90 -4.58 -11.14
N PHE A 189 0.18 -5.66 -11.36
CA PHE A 189 0.60 -7.03 -11.04
C PHE A 189 1.00 -7.81 -12.28
N ALA A 190 0.33 -7.58 -13.41
CA ALA A 190 0.64 -8.22 -14.69
C ALA A 190 2.06 -7.92 -15.19
N ASN A 191 2.58 -6.73 -14.90
CA ASN A 191 3.97 -6.33 -15.22
C ASN A 191 5.02 -7.24 -14.54
N TYR A 192 4.64 -7.93 -13.47
CA TYR A 192 5.47 -8.90 -12.76
C TYR A 192 5.07 -10.35 -13.04
N GLY A 193 4.19 -10.59 -14.03
CA GLY A 193 3.70 -11.92 -14.37
C GLY A 193 2.69 -12.50 -13.36
N ILE A 194 2.09 -11.67 -12.53
CA ILE A 194 1.18 -12.08 -11.44
C ILE A 194 -0.26 -11.98 -11.92
N GLU A 195 -1.01 -13.09 -11.75
CA GLU A 195 -2.45 -13.09 -11.94
C GLU A 195 -3.15 -12.32 -10.81
N SER A 196 -4.20 -11.59 -11.16
CA SER A 196 -4.97 -10.84 -10.18
C SER A 196 -6.48 -11.01 -10.36
N MET A 197 -7.20 -10.97 -9.25
CA MET A 197 -8.65 -10.98 -9.19
C MET A 197 -9.15 -9.66 -8.62
N VAL A 198 -10.25 -9.18 -9.15
CA VAL A 198 -10.92 -7.96 -8.69
C VAL A 198 -12.22 -8.31 -8.00
N ALA A 199 -12.52 -7.63 -6.91
CA ALA A 199 -13.79 -7.68 -6.20
C ALA A 199 -14.31 -6.26 -5.95
N THR A 200 -15.60 -6.03 -6.17
CA THR A 200 -16.26 -4.77 -5.79
C THR A 200 -17.50 -5.05 -4.97
N ASP A 201 -17.69 -4.27 -3.89
CA ASP A 201 -18.80 -4.48 -2.97
C ASP A 201 -20.16 -4.36 -3.68
N ASP A 202 -20.26 -3.45 -4.67
CA ASP A 202 -21.45 -3.21 -5.48
C ASP A 202 -21.58 -4.09 -6.74
N GLY A 203 -20.57 -4.91 -7.04
CA GLY A 203 -20.54 -5.76 -8.23
C GLY A 203 -20.27 -5.03 -9.54
N SER A 204 -19.81 -3.78 -9.50
CA SER A 204 -19.52 -2.98 -10.70
C SER A 204 -18.29 -3.46 -11.47
N ALA A 205 -17.41 -4.29 -10.85
CA ALA A 205 -16.30 -4.98 -11.50
C ALA A 205 -15.94 -6.27 -10.78
N GLY A 206 -15.59 -7.32 -11.51
CA GLY A 206 -15.08 -8.58 -10.99
C GLY A 206 -16.08 -9.34 -10.11
N TYR A 207 -15.60 -9.87 -8.99
CA TYR A 207 -16.42 -10.56 -8.00
C TYR A 207 -17.35 -9.57 -7.29
N HIS A 208 -18.64 -9.90 -7.18
CA HIS A 208 -19.60 -9.08 -6.43
C HIS A 208 -19.54 -9.44 -4.93
N GLY A 209 -18.97 -8.57 -4.13
CA GLY A 209 -18.80 -8.75 -2.69
C GLY A 209 -17.41 -8.34 -2.21
N PHE A 210 -17.08 -8.70 -0.97
CA PHE A 210 -15.80 -8.35 -0.37
C PHE A 210 -14.65 -9.19 -0.95
N VAL A 211 -13.49 -8.57 -1.07
CA VAL A 211 -12.26 -9.24 -1.53
C VAL A 211 -11.88 -10.45 -0.66
N THR A 212 -12.20 -10.41 0.63
CA THR A 212 -12.01 -11.52 1.57
C THR A 212 -12.90 -12.72 1.26
N ASP A 213 -14.13 -12.49 0.78
CA ASP A 213 -15.04 -13.57 0.36
C ASP A 213 -14.60 -14.16 -0.98
N CYS A 214 -14.11 -13.31 -1.89
CA CYS A 214 -13.47 -13.74 -3.13
C CYS A 214 -12.28 -14.66 -2.84
N LEU A 215 -11.40 -14.27 -1.90
CA LEU A 215 -10.28 -15.10 -1.45
C LEU A 215 -10.74 -16.45 -0.90
N VAL A 216 -11.74 -16.48 0.00
CA VAL A 216 -12.25 -17.72 0.58
C VAL A 216 -12.78 -18.66 -0.51
N GLN A 217 -13.60 -18.13 -1.44
CA GLN A 217 -14.16 -18.93 -2.53
C GLN A 217 -13.07 -19.46 -3.48
N TRP A 218 -12.00 -18.66 -3.70
CA TRP A 218 -10.87 -19.09 -4.50
C TRP A 218 -10.06 -20.18 -3.79
N LEU A 219 -9.78 -20.02 -2.49
CA LEU A 219 -9.07 -21.03 -1.67
C LEU A 219 -9.80 -22.37 -1.64
N GLU A 220 -11.14 -22.38 -1.62
CA GLU A 220 -11.96 -23.61 -1.64
C GLU A 220 -11.86 -24.37 -2.97
N LYS A 221 -11.51 -23.69 -4.04
CA LYS A 221 -11.38 -24.26 -5.39
C LYS A 221 -9.94 -24.54 -5.80
N SER A 222 -8.98 -24.01 -5.04
CA SER A 222 -7.56 -24.18 -5.29
C SER A 222 -7.02 -25.47 -4.70
N ASP A 223 -6.00 -26.03 -5.35
CA ASP A 223 -5.28 -27.21 -4.86
C ASP A 223 -4.04 -26.81 -4.02
N LEU A 224 -4.06 -25.61 -3.40
CA LEU A 224 -2.92 -25.11 -2.65
C LEU A 224 -2.65 -25.90 -1.38
N ILE A 225 -1.38 -26.15 -1.10
CA ILE A 225 -0.91 -26.66 0.18
C ILE A 225 -0.81 -25.46 1.13
N LEU A 226 -1.74 -25.35 2.07
CA LEU A 226 -1.87 -24.18 2.95
C LEU A 226 -0.62 -23.93 3.80
N ASP A 227 0.08 -24.97 4.27
CA ASP A 227 1.32 -24.85 5.04
C ASP A 227 2.46 -24.19 4.22
N ASN A 228 2.42 -24.34 2.90
CA ASN A 228 3.39 -23.72 1.97
C ASN A 228 2.92 -22.35 1.45
N THR A 229 1.85 -21.81 2.03
CA THR A 229 1.22 -20.55 1.60
C THR A 229 1.42 -19.46 2.66
N ILE A 230 1.58 -18.24 2.20
CA ILE A 230 1.57 -17.04 3.05
C ILE A 230 0.63 -15.99 2.47
N ILE A 231 -0.09 -15.30 3.35
CA ILE A 231 -0.97 -14.19 3.00
C ILE A 231 -0.31 -12.86 3.40
N TYR A 232 -0.37 -11.88 2.51
CA TYR A 232 0.02 -10.51 2.76
C TYR A 232 -1.18 -9.59 2.52
N GLY A 233 -1.52 -8.77 3.51
CA GLY A 233 -2.69 -7.89 3.45
C GLY A 233 -2.34 -6.43 3.68
N CYS A 234 -2.97 -5.53 2.89
CA CYS A 234 -2.97 -4.10 3.16
C CYS A 234 -4.30 -3.48 2.71
N GLY A 235 -4.94 -2.69 3.57
CA GLY A 235 -6.22 -2.07 3.28
C GLY A 235 -6.97 -1.65 4.54
N PRO A 236 -8.30 -1.43 4.43
CA PRO A 236 -9.13 -1.01 5.55
C PRO A 236 -9.09 -2.00 6.72
N GLU A 237 -9.09 -1.48 7.95
CA GLU A 237 -9.00 -2.29 9.16
C GLU A 237 -10.05 -3.43 9.25
N PRO A 238 -11.33 -3.24 8.88
CA PRO A 238 -12.30 -4.34 8.86
C PRO A 238 -11.92 -5.48 7.89
N MET A 239 -11.31 -5.15 6.75
CA MET A 239 -10.79 -6.15 5.81
C MET A 239 -9.62 -6.92 6.42
N LEU A 240 -8.69 -6.23 7.09
CA LEU A 240 -7.53 -6.85 7.73
C LEU A 240 -7.95 -7.74 8.90
N ALA A 241 -8.96 -7.33 9.69
CA ALA A 241 -9.56 -8.15 10.75
C ALA A 241 -10.13 -9.46 10.18
N ARG A 242 -10.94 -9.37 9.11
CA ARG A 242 -11.49 -10.57 8.47
C ARG A 242 -10.41 -11.45 7.86
N LEU A 243 -9.37 -10.85 7.29
CA LEU A 243 -8.22 -11.58 6.75
C LEU A 243 -7.46 -12.35 7.85
N ALA A 244 -7.27 -11.73 9.02
CA ALA A 244 -6.66 -12.37 10.18
C ALA A 244 -7.48 -13.58 10.68
N GLU A 245 -8.82 -13.48 10.69
CA GLU A 245 -9.72 -14.59 11.02
C GLU A 245 -9.57 -15.74 10.01
N ILE A 246 -9.62 -15.47 8.71
CA ILE A 246 -9.46 -16.46 7.64
C ILE A 246 -8.12 -17.17 7.78
N ALA A 247 -7.04 -16.42 7.96
CA ALA A 247 -5.70 -16.97 8.11
C ALA A 247 -5.58 -17.87 9.36
N LYS A 248 -6.22 -17.47 10.46
CA LYS A 248 -6.29 -18.27 11.69
C LYS A 248 -7.09 -19.56 11.49
N GLU A 249 -8.30 -19.47 10.93
CA GLU A 249 -9.19 -20.62 10.67
C GLU A 249 -8.53 -21.66 9.76
N LYS A 250 -7.80 -21.21 8.76
CA LYS A 250 -7.11 -22.06 7.78
C LYS A 250 -5.67 -22.40 8.15
N SER A 251 -5.17 -21.90 9.28
CA SER A 251 -3.79 -22.08 9.75
C SER A 251 -2.72 -21.58 8.75
N ILE A 252 -3.02 -20.55 7.97
CA ILE A 252 -2.09 -19.94 7.02
C ILE A 252 -1.32 -18.81 7.72
N ASP A 253 -0.03 -18.69 7.41
CA ASP A 253 0.76 -17.53 7.86
C ASP A 253 0.26 -16.25 7.19
N CYS A 254 0.13 -15.17 7.97
CA CYS A 254 -0.42 -13.93 7.45
C CYS A 254 0.29 -12.72 8.06
N GLN A 255 0.75 -11.83 7.21
CA GLN A 255 1.28 -10.52 7.57
C GLN A 255 0.37 -9.43 7.04
N ILE A 256 0.14 -8.40 7.84
CA ILE A 256 -0.73 -7.28 7.49
C ILE A 256 -0.01 -5.96 7.72
N SER A 257 -0.17 -5.04 6.76
CA SER A 257 0.30 -3.67 6.90
C SER A 257 -0.84 -2.81 7.44
N MET A 258 -0.64 -2.32 8.67
CA MET A 258 -1.61 -1.51 9.40
C MET A 258 -1.45 -0.03 9.08
N GLU A 259 -2.56 0.69 9.00
CA GLU A 259 -2.58 2.14 8.85
C GLU A 259 -3.03 2.80 10.15
N ARG A 260 -2.27 3.80 10.61
CA ARG A 260 -2.62 4.65 11.75
C ARG A 260 -2.29 6.10 11.42
N ARG A 261 -3.00 7.02 12.05
CA ARG A 261 -2.66 8.44 11.97
C ARG A 261 -1.31 8.69 12.62
N MET A 262 -0.35 9.15 11.83
CA MET A 262 1.00 9.45 12.29
C MET A 262 1.21 10.94 12.38
N ALA A 263 1.76 11.40 13.53
CA ALA A 263 2.24 12.77 13.65
C ALA A 263 3.73 12.85 13.32
N CYS A 264 4.63 12.25 14.14
CA CYS A 264 6.07 12.31 13.91
C CYS A 264 6.57 11.22 12.93
N GLY A 265 6.00 10.02 12.93
CA GLY A 265 6.41 8.89 12.10
C GLY A 265 7.72 8.20 12.51
N ILE A 266 8.31 8.59 13.66
CA ILE A 266 9.64 8.16 14.13
C ILE A 266 9.64 7.69 15.60
N GLY A 267 8.53 7.18 16.11
CA GLY A 267 8.43 6.60 17.45
C GLY A 267 8.25 7.57 18.63
N LEU A 268 8.45 8.88 18.44
CA LEU A 268 8.54 9.82 19.58
C LEU A 268 7.18 10.24 20.17
N CYS A 269 6.17 10.50 19.33
CA CYS A 269 4.91 11.12 19.78
C CYS A 269 3.86 10.12 20.26
N GLN A 270 4.05 8.83 20.01
CA GLN A 270 3.16 7.72 20.37
C GLN A 270 1.71 7.85 19.87
N SER A 271 1.45 8.63 18.81
CA SER A 271 0.08 8.83 18.28
C SER A 271 -0.43 7.66 17.45
N CYS A 272 0.46 6.79 16.95
CA CYS A 272 0.12 5.70 16.03
C CYS A 272 0.08 4.33 16.72
N VAL A 273 -0.50 4.26 17.92
CA VAL A 273 -0.56 3.05 18.76
C VAL A 273 -1.43 1.97 18.11
N ILE A 274 -0.96 0.75 18.23
CA ILE A 274 -1.70 -0.48 17.89
C ILE A 274 -1.65 -1.40 19.11
N GLU A 275 -2.79 -1.94 19.51
CA GLU A 275 -2.88 -2.96 20.53
C GLU A 275 -2.49 -4.32 19.93
N CYS A 276 -1.53 -4.98 20.56
CA CYS A 276 -1.03 -6.29 20.15
C CYS A 276 -1.08 -7.25 21.33
N LYS A 277 -1.29 -8.53 21.05
CA LYS A 277 -1.23 -9.61 22.03
C LYS A 277 0.21 -9.91 22.41
N VAL A 278 0.43 -10.29 23.64
CA VAL A 278 1.69 -10.87 24.12
C VAL A 278 1.60 -12.37 24.02
N ASP A 279 2.14 -12.93 22.94
CA ASP A 279 2.12 -14.36 22.62
C ASP A 279 0.71 -15.00 22.84
N ASP A 280 0.64 -16.22 23.38
CA ASP A 280 -0.61 -16.91 23.70
C ASP A 280 -1.26 -16.47 25.03
N SER A 281 -0.79 -15.38 25.61
CA SER A 281 -1.36 -14.81 26.84
C SER A 281 -2.62 -13.98 26.58
N ASN A 282 -3.41 -13.72 27.63
CA ASN A 282 -4.52 -12.76 27.56
C ASN A 282 -4.06 -11.31 27.79
N GLU A 283 -2.75 -11.08 27.86
CA GLU A 283 -2.18 -9.75 28.03
C GLU A 283 -1.99 -9.06 26.68
N SER A 284 -2.18 -7.76 26.65
CA SER A 284 -1.89 -6.93 25.50
C SER A 284 -0.76 -5.95 25.77
N VAL A 285 -0.08 -5.56 24.71
CA VAL A 285 0.97 -4.53 24.70
C VAL A 285 0.66 -3.53 23.60
N TYR A 286 1.02 -2.28 23.82
CA TYR A 286 0.89 -1.26 22.80
C TYR A 286 2.20 -1.12 22.02
N LYS A 287 2.11 -1.32 20.71
CA LYS A 287 3.19 -1.13 19.72
C LYS A 287 2.93 0.12 18.90
N LEU A 288 3.98 0.70 18.34
CA LEU A 288 3.88 1.88 17.49
C LEU A 288 3.92 1.49 16.01
N CYS A 289 2.87 1.84 15.26
CA CYS A 289 2.78 1.56 13.84
C CYS A 289 4.00 2.07 13.04
N CYS A 290 4.58 3.21 13.44
CA CYS A 290 5.70 3.82 12.73
C CYS A 290 7.08 3.24 13.11
N GLU A 291 7.21 2.50 14.21
CA GLU A 291 8.49 1.99 14.73
C GLU A 291 8.49 0.46 14.76
N ASP A 292 7.45 -0.16 15.37
CA ASP A 292 7.31 -1.61 15.46
C ASP A 292 6.67 -2.23 14.21
N GLY A 293 5.88 -1.42 13.45
CA GLY A 293 5.23 -1.76 12.20
C GLY A 293 5.78 -0.95 11.02
N PRO A 294 4.97 -0.65 10.00
CA PRO A 294 3.52 -0.88 9.89
C PRO A 294 3.12 -2.33 9.66
N VAL A 295 4.06 -3.21 9.35
CA VAL A 295 3.77 -4.62 9.10
C VAL A 295 3.82 -5.42 10.40
N PHE A 296 2.77 -6.20 10.64
CA PHE A 296 2.62 -7.06 11.81
C PHE A 296 2.20 -8.47 11.39
N ASN A 297 2.50 -9.46 12.22
CA ASN A 297 1.83 -10.75 12.12
C ASN A 297 0.35 -10.56 12.46
N SER A 298 -0.55 -11.08 11.62
CA SER A 298 -2.00 -10.89 11.83
C SER A 298 -2.52 -11.48 13.14
N ARG A 299 -1.81 -12.47 13.72
CA ARG A 299 -2.16 -13.11 15.01
C ARG A 299 -1.85 -12.21 16.21
N GLU A 300 -0.93 -11.24 16.05
CA GLU A 300 -0.53 -10.34 17.13
C GLU A 300 -1.51 -9.18 17.30
N VAL A 301 -2.16 -8.73 16.23
CA VAL A 301 -3.00 -7.51 16.27
C VAL A 301 -4.33 -7.81 16.95
N VAL A 302 -4.77 -6.88 17.82
CA VAL A 302 -6.11 -6.85 18.41
C VAL A 302 -6.96 -5.89 17.59
N PHE A 303 -8.03 -6.41 16.97
CA PHE A 303 -8.96 -5.63 16.17
C PHE A 303 -10.22 -5.24 16.96
#